data_faf66885f20b23f4cb11bc3c09064f2a
#
_entry.id   faf66885f20b23f4cb11bc3c09064f2a
#
_cell.length_a   1.000
_cell.length_b   1.000
_cell.length_c   1.000
_cell.angle_alpha   90.00
_cell.angle_beta   90.00
_cell.angle_gamma   90.00
#
_symmetry.space_group_name_H-M   'P 1'
#
loop_
_entity.id
_entity.type
_entity.pdbx_description
1 polymer ?
#
loop_
_entity_poly.entity_id
_entity_poly.type
_entity_poly.pdbx_seq_one_letter_code
_entity_poly.pdbx_strand_id
1 'polypeptide(L)'
;MKFGHYLCLSLAFSGILKCYSQGTLPVPVNLQATYIKGTRTTNGAPGKNYWQNRADYNIKVNFDPKSRLLSGTVAIDYVNNSPDTLKEVDFKLYPNLYKKGSIRSMPVLPEDIGDGVQISQMSINQQHQNESQWAIDGTNMTVKTPGVLPKQTVHFDITYSYILNKTSHIRTGQVDSGAFFIAYFFPRIAVYDDIDGWNQQHYTGVQEFYNDFCHFNAEITVPGNYEVWATGNLKNAGEIYSSTIAGRIAEAAKNDGVTDVITGQDLKDGNITQNKVANTWKFEADSVTDLAFAISNHYLWKASSLVVDPKSGRRSRVDAVFNANHKDYFAVINYARKTVETMSYQFPKWPYPYPHETVFDGLDQMEYPMMVNDNPLEKAEDAIELTDHEIFHTMFPFYMGTNETKYAWMDEGWATIGEWLISSVIDPKITDTFAIEGYEGSAGTENDPPIMTLSTLLEGGAYETNSYPKPGLGYLYIKDMLGDTLFNKGLHYYITQWHGKHPMPFDFFNCMNTGSGVNLNWFWKSWFFDNGIPDQSIGKVSIVQKQYTVSIFNNGTKAVPVDLVVFYSDGSTENIHKSIACWKDGNKKVTLSFTAKKRVQQLVLGGPFDADANRADNIWVAK
;
A
#
# COMPACT_ATOMS: atom_id res chain seq x y z
N MET A 1 -14.57 -80.87 26.85
CA MET A 1 -14.90 -80.04 25.71
C MET A 1 -15.92 -79.02 26.08
N LYS A 2 -15.53 -77.79 26.29
CA LYS A 2 -16.45 -76.67 26.50
C LYS A 2 -16.05 -75.56 25.53
N PHE A 3 -16.88 -75.28 24.56
CA PHE A 3 -16.76 -74.16 23.62
C PHE A 3 -17.17 -72.89 24.30
N GLY A 4 -16.25 -71.94 24.46
CA GLY A 4 -16.56 -70.58 24.93
C GLY A 4 -16.92 -69.72 23.74
N HIS A 5 -18.11 -69.11 23.78
CA HIS A 5 -18.55 -68.10 22.81
C HIS A 5 -17.96 -66.73 23.22
N TYR A 6 -17.08 -66.18 22.37
CA TYR A 6 -16.67 -64.80 22.46
C TYR A 6 -17.67 -63.94 21.69
N LEU A 7 -18.44 -63.16 22.44
CA LEU A 7 -19.32 -62.14 21.87
C LEU A 7 -18.46 -60.89 21.64
N CYS A 8 -18.12 -60.63 20.36
CA CYS A 8 -17.51 -59.36 19.96
C CYS A 8 -18.59 -58.24 19.99
N LEU A 9 -18.57 -57.41 21.03
CA LEU A 9 -19.30 -56.15 21.00
C LEU A 9 -18.49 -55.14 20.19
N SER A 10 -18.90 -54.93 18.91
CA SER A 10 -18.43 -53.81 18.10
C SER A 10 -19.21 -52.56 18.55
N LEU A 11 -18.64 -51.78 19.45
CA LEU A 11 -19.07 -50.42 19.71
C LEU A 11 -18.70 -49.58 18.49
N ALA A 12 -19.69 -49.29 17.65
CA ALA A 12 -19.60 -48.26 16.66
C ALA A 12 -19.55 -46.89 17.37
N PHE A 13 -18.34 -46.42 17.63
CA PHE A 13 -18.10 -45.03 17.94
C PHE A 13 -18.30 -44.24 16.65
N SER A 14 -19.54 -43.89 16.28
CA SER A 14 -19.83 -42.77 15.39
C SER A 14 -19.48 -41.50 16.13
N GLY A 15 -18.20 -41.27 16.34
CA GLY A 15 -17.67 -39.98 16.74
C GLY A 15 -18.03 -38.99 15.67
N ILE A 16 -18.97 -38.10 15.95
CA ILE A 16 -19.14 -36.84 15.23
C ILE A 16 -17.79 -36.14 15.38
N LEU A 17 -16.90 -36.34 14.40
CA LEU A 17 -15.78 -35.45 14.16
C LEU A 17 -16.41 -34.11 13.76
N LYS A 18 -16.89 -33.35 14.74
CA LYS A 18 -17.02 -31.90 14.56
C LYS A 18 -15.64 -31.45 14.16
N CYS A 19 -15.51 -31.07 12.93
CA CYS A 19 -14.29 -30.51 12.37
C CYS A 19 -13.97 -29.23 13.15
N TYR A 20 -13.19 -29.34 14.22
CA TYR A 20 -12.65 -28.20 14.97
C TYR A 20 -11.57 -27.44 14.18
N SER A 21 -11.42 -27.71 12.87
CA SER A 21 -10.41 -27.07 12.02
C SER A 21 -10.77 -25.63 11.61
N GLN A 22 -11.96 -25.14 11.91
CA GLN A 22 -12.38 -23.78 11.55
C GLN A 22 -11.97 -22.70 12.55
N GLY A 23 -11.34 -23.04 13.67
CA GLY A 23 -11.06 -22.10 14.77
C GLY A 23 -9.65 -21.53 14.83
N THR A 24 -8.66 -22.14 14.18
CA THR A 24 -7.26 -21.71 14.26
C THR A 24 -6.63 -21.53 12.89
N LEU A 25 -5.84 -20.47 12.73
CA LEU A 25 -5.05 -20.24 11.53
C LEU A 25 -3.71 -20.99 11.61
N PRO A 26 -3.13 -21.42 10.48
CA PRO A 26 -1.84 -22.14 10.45
C PRO A 26 -0.69 -21.14 10.66
N VAL A 27 -0.28 -20.93 11.91
CA VAL A 27 0.79 -19.98 12.27
C VAL A 27 2.17 -20.54 11.89
N PRO A 28 2.98 -19.83 11.09
CA PRO A 28 4.36 -20.23 10.74
C PRO A 28 5.26 -20.33 11.97
N VAL A 29 6.28 -21.21 11.91
CA VAL A 29 7.17 -21.50 13.03
C VAL A 29 7.95 -20.27 13.52
N ASN A 30 8.46 -19.44 12.58
CA ASN A 30 9.17 -18.19 12.90
C ASN A 30 8.26 -17.20 13.64
N LEU A 31 6.99 -17.12 13.28
CA LEU A 31 6.03 -16.27 13.98
C LEU A 31 5.64 -16.86 15.37
N GLN A 32 5.53 -18.20 15.51
CA GLN A 32 5.32 -18.81 16.81
C GLN A 32 6.42 -18.45 17.82
N ALA A 33 7.67 -18.32 17.32
CA ALA A 33 8.80 -17.89 18.15
C ALA A 33 8.61 -16.48 18.73
N THR A 34 7.94 -15.56 18.03
CA THR A 34 7.69 -14.20 18.51
C THR A 34 6.68 -14.18 19.67
N TYR A 35 5.66 -15.05 19.65
CA TYR A 35 4.73 -15.20 20.75
C TYR A 35 5.43 -15.72 22.01
N ILE A 36 6.36 -16.67 21.85
CA ILE A 36 7.17 -17.21 22.96
C ILE A 36 8.11 -16.13 23.53
N LYS A 37 8.78 -15.34 22.65
CA LYS A 37 9.63 -14.22 23.04
C LYS A 37 8.83 -13.06 23.65
N GLY A 38 7.52 -13.01 23.41
CA GLY A 38 6.62 -11.95 23.86
C GLY A 38 6.81 -10.64 23.10
N THR A 39 7.34 -10.69 21.87
CA THR A 39 7.39 -9.53 20.98
C THR A 39 6.07 -9.28 20.28
N ARG A 40 5.26 -10.33 20.06
CA ARG A 40 3.91 -10.26 19.49
C ARG A 40 2.93 -11.03 20.35
N THR A 41 1.62 -10.82 20.15
CA THR A 41 0.57 -11.46 20.94
C THR A 41 -0.54 -12.06 20.07
N THR A 42 -1.24 -13.05 20.58
CA THR A 42 -2.35 -13.72 19.88
C THR A 42 -3.64 -12.88 19.79
N ASN A 43 -3.71 -11.74 20.49
CA ASN A 43 -4.78 -10.76 20.32
C ASN A 43 -4.47 -9.68 19.26
N GLY A 44 -3.31 -9.81 18.60
CA GLY A 44 -2.84 -8.94 17.52
C GLY A 44 -2.06 -7.71 17.98
N ALA A 45 -2.09 -7.33 19.25
CA ALA A 45 -1.30 -6.19 19.73
C ALA A 45 0.21 -6.51 19.80
N PRO A 46 1.10 -5.51 19.70
CA PRO A 46 2.50 -5.69 20.04
C PRO A 46 2.66 -6.26 21.43
N GLY A 47 3.60 -7.19 21.58
CA GLY A 47 3.91 -7.77 22.90
C GLY A 47 4.72 -6.81 23.78
N LYS A 48 4.80 -7.12 25.07
CA LYS A 48 5.55 -6.27 26.03
C LYS A 48 7.04 -6.16 25.72
N ASN A 49 7.57 -7.10 24.96
CA ASN A 49 8.98 -7.16 24.55
C ASN A 49 9.16 -6.73 23.08
N TYR A 50 8.13 -6.15 22.44
CA TYR A 50 8.26 -5.63 21.08
C TYR A 50 9.35 -4.56 21.03
N TRP A 51 10.13 -4.60 20.00
CA TRP A 51 11.19 -3.65 19.72
C TRP A 51 11.23 -3.34 18.22
N GLN A 52 11.80 -2.24 17.90
CA GLN A 52 12.05 -1.76 16.56
C GLN A 52 13.28 -0.87 16.62
N ASN A 53 14.20 -1.02 15.68
CA ASN A 53 15.36 -0.16 15.56
C ASN A 53 14.95 1.22 15.06
N ARG A 54 15.83 2.19 15.19
CA ARG A 54 15.58 3.55 14.75
C ARG A 54 16.84 4.11 14.11
N ALA A 55 16.67 4.85 13.01
CA ALA A 55 17.72 5.63 12.40
C ALA A 55 17.32 7.10 12.25
N ASP A 56 18.24 8.01 12.57
CA ASP A 56 18.13 9.43 12.30
C ASP A 56 19.10 9.77 11.16
N TYR A 57 18.58 10.28 10.05
CA TYR A 57 19.32 10.57 8.83
C TYR A 57 19.54 12.06 8.64
N ASN A 58 20.79 12.46 8.40
CA ASN A 58 21.15 13.80 7.92
C ASN A 58 21.71 13.64 6.50
N ILE A 59 20.93 14.01 5.49
CA ILE A 59 21.21 13.80 4.08
C ILE A 59 21.57 15.15 3.44
N LYS A 60 22.69 15.21 2.71
CA LYS A 60 23.04 16.35 1.89
C LYS A 60 23.34 15.87 0.48
N VAL A 61 22.54 16.34 -0.48
CA VAL A 61 22.70 15.96 -1.88
C VAL A 61 22.80 17.17 -2.79
N ASN A 62 23.61 17.01 -3.82
CA ASN A 62 23.66 17.89 -4.97
C ASN A 62 23.19 17.09 -6.18
N PHE A 63 22.22 17.61 -6.91
CA PHE A 63 21.77 17.03 -8.17
C PHE A 63 22.01 18.00 -9.32
N ASP A 64 22.74 17.53 -10.33
CA ASP A 64 22.92 18.24 -11.59
C ASP A 64 21.99 17.68 -12.67
N PRO A 65 20.90 18.39 -13.02
CA PRO A 65 19.95 17.93 -14.03
C PRO A 65 20.57 17.68 -15.41
N LYS A 66 21.66 18.36 -15.72
CA LYS A 66 22.31 18.25 -17.04
C LYS A 66 23.07 16.93 -17.20
N SER A 67 23.84 16.55 -16.22
CA SER A 67 24.60 15.29 -16.20
C SER A 67 23.81 14.15 -15.55
N ARG A 68 22.74 14.46 -14.85
CA ARG A 68 21.95 13.55 -14.00
C ARG A 68 22.79 12.94 -12.86
N LEU A 69 23.90 13.57 -12.52
CA LEU A 69 24.73 13.16 -11.41
C LEU A 69 24.09 13.58 -10.10
N LEU A 70 23.77 12.60 -9.27
CA LEU A 70 23.47 12.78 -7.87
C LEU A 70 24.70 12.44 -7.04
N SER A 71 25.14 13.38 -6.21
CA SER A 71 26.27 13.19 -5.29
C SER A 71 25.89 13.70 -3.91
N GLY A 72 26.29 13.00 -2.86
CA GLY A 72 25.88 13.40 -1.52
C GLY A 72 26.63 12.71 -0.40
N THR A 73 26.28 13.14 0.79
CA THR A 73 26.67 12.53 2.05
C THR A 73 25.43 12.17 2.86
N VAL A 74 25.48 11.05 3.54
CA VAL A 74 24.49 10.66 4.53
C VAL A 74 25.17 10.35 5.85
N ALA A 75 24.79 11.06 6.90
CA ALA A 75 25.18 10.78 8.27
C ALA A 75 23.98 10.10 8.97
N ILE A 76 24.22 8.96 9.61
CA ILE A 76 23.18 8.10 10.17
C ILE A 76 23.51 7.77 11.63
N ASP A 77 22.62 8.13 12.54
CA ASP A 77 22.64 7.66 13.92
C ASP A 77 21.67 6.49 14.06
N TYR A 78 22.21 5.27 14.17
CA TYR A 78 21.41 4.04 14.24
C TYR A 78 21.40 3.46 15.64
N VAL A 79 20.21 3.34 16.22
CA VAL A 79 19.99 2.79 17.57
C VAL A 79 19.55 1.33 17.46
N ASN A 80 20.38 0.43 17.97
CA ASN A 80 20.04 -0.98 18.09
C ASN A 80 19.12 -1.21 19.30
N ASN A 81 17.81 -1.28 19.06
CA ASN A 81 16.81 -1.62 20.09
C ASN A 81 16.55 -3.12 20.22
N SER A 82 17.13 -3.95 19.33
CA SER A 82 17.01 -5.41 19.40
C SER A 82 17.73 -5.99 20.63
N PRO A 83 17.42 -7.20 21.04
CA PRO A 83 18.16 -7.90 22.08
C PRO A 83 19.52 -8.43 21.61
N ASP A 84 19.81 -8.33 20.30
CA ASP A 84 20.97 -8.95 19.67
C ASP A 84 22.16 -7.99 19.58
N THR A 85 23.39 -8.53 19.51
CA THR A 85 24.57 -7.76 19.17
C THR A 85 24.79 -7.80 17.64
N LEU A 86 24.68 -6.67 16.98
CA LEU A 86 24.80 -6.58 15.54
C LEU A 86 26.28 -6.49 15.12
N LYS A 87 26.82 -7.56 14.57
CA LYS A 87 28.22 -7.63 14.07
C LYS A 87 28.35 -7.08 12.65
N GLU A 88 27.26 -6.92 11.98
CA GLU A 88 27.11 -6.32 10.66
C GLU A 88 25.83 -5.50 10.61
N VAL A 89 25.80 -4.53 9.71
CA VAL A 89 24.61 -3.73 9.39
C VAL A 89 24.39 -3.80 7.89
N ASP A 90 23.20 -4.21 7.50
CA ASP A 90 22.82 -4.30 6.09
C ASP A 90 22.21 -2.98 5.63
N PHE A 91 22.60 -2.56 4.43
CA PHE A 91 22.12 -1.37 3.75
C PHE A 91 21.44 -1.74 2.44
N LYS A 92 20.47 -0.93 2.03
CA LYS A 92 19.86 -0.93 0.72
C LYS A 92 20.49 0.13 -0.16
N LEU A 93 20.88 -0.27 -1.36
CA LEU A 93 21.36 0.59 -2.45
C LEU A 93 20.41 0.42 -3.64
N TYR A 94 19.17 0.87 -3.47
CA TYR A 94 18.11 0.64 -4.47
C TYR A 94 18.46 1.11 -5.89
N PRO A 95 19.22 2.23 -6.12
CA PRO A 95 19.65 2.63 -7.46
C PRO A 95 20.54 1.61 -8.18
N ASN A 96 21.10 0.64 -7.46
CA ASN A 96 21.82 -0.48 -8.07
C ASN A 96 20.91 -1.42 -8.89
N LEU A 97 19.60 -1.20 -8.93
CA LEU A 97 18.74 -1.79 -9.96
C LEU A 97 19.30 -1.52 -11.36
N TYR A 98 19.84 -0.31 -11.59
CA TYR A 98 20.44 0.11 -12.86
C TYR A 98 21.92 -0.26 -13.01
N LYS A 99 22.53 -0.91 -12.01
CA LYS A 99 23.93 -1.34 -12.08
C LYS A 99 24.11 -2.50 -13.05
N LYS A 100 25.20 -2.49 -13.81
CA LYS A 100 25.60 -3.62 -14.65
C LYS A 100 25.72 -4.91 -13.84
N GLY A 101 25.05 -5.97 -14.28
CA GLY A 101 25.07 -7.28 -13.63
C GLY A 101 24.05 -7.45 -12.48
N SER A 102 23.27 -6.44 -12.11
CA SER A 102 22.18 -6.62 -11.14
C SER A 102 21.08 -7.51 -11.67
N ILE A 103 20.50 -8.30 -10.77
CA ILE A 103 19.32 -9.12 -11.05
C ILE A 103 18.11 -8.19 -11.18
N ARG A 104 17.29 -8.41 -12.21
CA ARG A 104 16.10 -7.60 -12.50
C ARG A 104 14.95 -8.48 -12.94
N SER A 105 13.75 -8.18 -12.47
CA SER A 105 12.49 -8.75 -12.96
C SER A 105 11.79 -7.82 -13.96
N MET A 106 12.32 -6.59 -14.15
CA MET A 106 11.84 -5.62 -15.13
C MET A 106 12.94 -5.26 -16.15
N PRO A 107 12.58 -4.98 -17.40
CA PRO A 107 13.55 -4.57 -18.41
C PRO A 107 14.11 -3.17 -18.13
N VAL A 108 15.41 -3.01 -18.28
CA VAL A 108 16.12 -1.73 -18.24
C VAL A 108 16.86 -1.56 -19.56
N LEU A 109 16.69 -0.41 -20.20
CA LEU A 109 17.34 -0.11 -21.49
C LEU A 109 18.86 0.03 -21.30
N PRO A 110 19.67 -0.38 -22.30
CA PRO A 110 21.12 -0.39 -22.19
C PRO A 110 21.76 0.95 -21.81
N GLU A 111 21.18 2.07 -22.24
CA GLU A 111 21.68 3.42 -21.93
C GLU A 111 21.51 3.83 -20.46
N ASP A 112 20.64 3.15 -19.71
CA ASP A 112 20.47 3.39 -18.27
C ASP A 112 21.31 2.43 -17.40
N ILE A 113 21.93 1.43 -18.02
CA ILE A 113 22.81 0.50 -17.29
C ILE A 113 24.16 1.19 -17.04
N GLY A 114 24.48 1.40 -15.78
CA GLY A 114 25.70 2.08 -15.34
C GLY A 114 26.50 1.32 -14.29
N ASP A 115 27.38 2.04 -13.62
CA ASP A 115 28.23 1.49 -12.55
C ASP A 115 27.50 1.39 -11.19
N GLY A 116 26.27 1.94 -11.10
CA GLY A 116 25.47 1.97 -9.88
C GLY A 116 26.01 2.96 -8.85
N VAL A 117 25.63 2.75 -7.60
CA VAL A 117 26.05 3.59 -6.47
C VAL A 117 27.54 3.37 -6.18
N GLN A 118 28.29 4.46 -6.21
CA GLN A 118 29.69 4.51 -5.86
C GLN A 118 29.84 5.03 -4.42
N ILE A 119 30.41 4.23 -3.52
CA ILE A 119 30.75 4.65 -2.16
C ILE A 119 32.20 5.10 -2.18
N SER A 120 32.43 6.40 -2.05
CA SER A 120 33.80 6.96 -2.09
C SER A 120 34.45 7.08 -0.72
N GLN A 121 33.62 7.23 0.34
CA GLN A 121 34.11 7.28 1.72
C GLN A 121 33.07 6.67 2.67
N MET A 122 33.57 5.99 3.69
CA MET A 122 32.75 5.50 4.80
C MET A 122 33.50 5.64 6.10
N SER A 123 32.82 6.10 7.14
CA SER A 123 33.32 6.03 8.51
C SER A 123 32.27 5.42 9.45
N ILE A 124 32.72 4.75 10.50
CA ILE A 124 31.91 4.23 11.60
C ILE A 124 32.46 4.85 12.90
N ASN A 125 31.60 5.57 13.63
CA ASN A 125 32.01 6.29 14.85
C ASN A 125 33.27 7.15 14.63
N GLN A 126 33.30 7.92 13.52
CA GLN A 126 34.42 8.78 13.10
C GLN A 126 35.71 8.03 12.70
N GLN A 127 35.68 6.71 12.63
CA GLN A 127 36.80 5.91 12.17
C GLN A 127 36.63 5.54 10.70
N HIS A 128 37.56 5.99 9.87
CA HIS A 128 37.55 5.66 8.44
C HIS A 128 37.62 4.16 8.23
N GLN A 129 36.78 3.65 7.32
CA GLN A 129 36.72 2.24 6.96
C GLN A 129 37.37 2.01 5.61
N ASN A 130 38.09 0.91 5.49
CA ASN A 130 38.64 0.44 4.22
C ASN A 130 37.54 -0.32 3.45
N GLU A 131 37.63 -0.37 2.13
CA GLU A 131 36.68 -1.06 1.25
C GLU A 131 36.47 -2.54 1.59
N SER A 132 37.44 -3.20 2.24
CA SER A 132 37.29 -4.59 2.71
C SER A 132 36.32 -4.75 3.88
N GLN A 133 35.83 -3.66 4.46
CA GLN A 133 34.87 -3.69 5.57
C GLN A 133 33.41 -3.71 5.11
N TRP A 134 33.16 -3.50 3.83
CA TRP A 134 31.81 -3.67 3.25
C TRP A 134 31.85 -4.49 1.97
N ALA A 135 30.71 -5.10 1.65
CA ALA A 135 30.51 -5.85 0.41
C ALA A 135 29.19 -5.41 -0.22
N ILE A 136 29.22 -5.14 -1.52
CA ILE A 136 28.03 -4.79 -2.29
C ILE A 136 27.63 -6.01 -3.14
N ASP A 137 26.41 -6.47 -2.95
CA ASP A 137 25.78 -7.53 -3.74
C ASP A 137 24.45 -7.00 -4.30
N GLY A 138 24.42 -6.68 -5.59
CA GLY A 138 23.27 -6.08 -6.25
C GLY A 138 22.80 -4.80 -5.52
N THR A 139 21.57 -4.82 -5.05
CA THR A 139 20.92 -3.73 -4.33
C THR A 139 21.12 -3.76 -2.82
N ASN A 140 21.95 -4.67 -2.30
CA ASN A 140 22.32 -4.75 -0.89
C ASN A 140 23.79 -4.38 -0.67
N MET A 141 24.10 -3.85 0.52
CA MET A 141 25.47 -3.65 1.00
C MET A 141 25.55 -4.07 2.47
N THR A 142 26.42 -5.00 2.79
CA THR A 142 26.70 -5.43 4.17
C THR A 142 27.94 -4.76 4.68
N VAL A 143 27.85 -4.09 5.83
CA VAL A 143 28.94 -3.37 6.49
C VAL A 143 29.29 -4.04 7.81
N LYS A 144 30.55 -4.47 7.97
CA LYS A 144 31.05 -5.06 9.23
C LYS A 144 31.18 -3.99 10.30
N THR A 145 30.74 -4.32 11.52
CA THR A 145 30.84 -3.44 12.69
C THR A 145 31.67 -4.09 13.80
N PRO A 146 32.18 -3.31 14.77
CA PRO A 146 32.79 -3.88 15.98
C PRO A 146 31.82 -4.68 16.88
N GLY A 147 30.54 -4.70 16.54
CA GLY A 147 29.44 -5.24 17.34
C GLY A 147 28.68 -4.13 18.05
N VAL A 148 27.45 -3.85 17.53
CA VAL A 148 26.55 -2.84 18.13
C VAL A 148 25.71 -3.54 19.17
N LEU A 149 25.96 -3.27 20.46
CA LEU A 149 25.25 -3.89 21.57
C LEU A 149 23.79 -3.41 21.64
N PRO A 150 22.90 -4.17 22.31
CA PRO A 150 21.54 -3.69 22.61
C PRO A 150 21.55 -2.32 23.28
N LYS A 151 20.69 -1.41 22.80
CA LYS A 151 20.55 -0.01 23.23
C LYS A 151 21.75 0.89 22.92
N GLN A 152 22.70 0.42 22.15
CA GLN A 152 23.83 1.22 21.68
C GLN A 152 23.45 1.94 20.38
N THR A 153 23.97 3.15 20.22
CA THR A 153 23.95 3.89 18.96
C THR A 153 25.27 3.68 18.22
N VAL A 154 25.20 3.48 16.92
CA VAL A 154 26.35 3.52 16.00
C VAL A 154 26.14 4.63 14.98
N HIS A 155 27.20 5.37 14.72
CA HIS A 155 27.20 6.47 13.75
C HIS A 155 27.91 6.07 12.47
N PHE A 156 27.26 6.30 11.31
CA PHE A 156 27.83 6.10 9.98
C PHE A 156 27.89 7.44 9.24
N ASP A 157 29.02 7.73 8.57
CA ASP A 157 29.08 8.77 7.54
C ASP A 157 29.46 8.11 6.23
N ILE A 158 28.66 8.33 5.18
CA ILE A 158 28.83 7.72 3.86
C ILE A 158 28.81 8.82 2.80
N THR A 159 29.85 8.89 1.97
CA THR A 159 29.86 9.73 0.76
C THR A 159 29.63 8.85 -0.45
N TYR A 160 28.67 9.24 -1.26
CA TYR A 160 28.23 8.42 -2.39
C TYR A 160 27.85 9.26 -3.61
N SER A 161 27.76 8.59 -4.77
CA SER A 161 27.25 9.19 -6.00
C SER A 161 26.73 8.12 -6.95
N TYR A 162 25.84 8.53 -7.86
CA TYR A 162 25.42 7.73 -9.00
C TYR A 162 24.81 8.62 -10.09
N ILE A 163 24.65 8.07 -11.29
CA ILE A 163 23.93 8.73 -12.39
C ILE A 163 22.48 8.25 -12.38
N LEU A 164 21.54 9.19 -12.31
CA LEU A 164 20.10 8.90 -12.36
C LEU A 164 19.74 8.39 -13.77
N ASN A 165 18.89 7.36 -13.83
CA ASN A 165 18.33 6.82 -15.07
C ASN A 165 17.51 7.87 -15.84
N LYS A 166 17.37 7.65 -17.15
CA LYS A 166 16.71 8.60 -18.06
C LYS A 166 15.51 8.00 -18.78
N THR A 167 15.71 6.86 -19.41
CA THR A 167 14.75 6.28 -20.37
C THR A 167 13.94 5.15 -19.76
N SER A 168 14.58 4.34 -18.92
CA SER A 168 13.90 3.31 -18.14
C SER A 168 13.49 3.89 -16.80
N HIS A 169 12.29 4.48 -16.74
CA HIS A 169 11.75 5.02 -15.51
C HIS A 169 11.09 3.87 -14.73
N ILE A 170 11.65 3.50 -13.60
CA ILE A 170 11.10 2.53 -12.67
C ILE A 170 11.09 3.20 -11.30
N ARG A 171 9.97 3.81 -10.95
CA ARG A 171 9.71 4.52 -9.68
C ARG A 171 10.61 5.73 -9.41
N THR A 172 11.56 6.03 -10.30
CA THR A 172 12.51 7.12 -10.19
C THR A 172 13.14 7.40 -11.55
N GLY A 173 13.49 8.63 -11.86
CA GLY A 173 14.18 8.97 -13.10
C GLY A 173 13.88 10.37 -13.64
N GLN A 174 14.33 10.59 -14.85
CA GLN A 174 14.04 11.80 -15.62
C GLN A 174 12.62 11.71 -16.21
N VAL A 175 11.74 12.67 -15.87
CA VAL A 175 10.38 12.76 -16.39
C VAL A 175 10.40 13.40 -17.78
N ASP A 176 11.02 14.58 -17.88
CA ASP A 176 11.25 15.29 -19.14
C ASP A 176 12.58 16.06 -19.08
N SER A 177 12.82 16.97 -20.05
CA SER A 177 14.09 17.71 -20.11
C SER A 177 14.35 18.63 -18.91
N GLY A 178 13.34 18.94 -18.11
CA GLY A 178 13.42 19.87 -16.97
C GLY A 178 12.71 19.38 -15.72
N ALA A 179 12.21 18.14 -15.70
CA ALA A 179 11.54 17.56 -14.56
C ALA A 179 12.12 16.17 -14.22
N PHE A 180 12.26 15.90 -12.93
CA PHE A 180 12.83 14.65 -12.41
C PHE A 180 12.07 14.25 -11.15
N PHE A 181 11.85 12.94 -11.01
CA PHE A 181 11.39 12.34 -9.76
C PHE A 181 12.50 11.44 -9.20
N ILE A 182 12.90 11.63 -7.95
CA ILE A 182 14.11 11.03 -7.38
C ILE A 182 13.74 10.38 -6.04
N ALA A 183 13.69 9.06 -6.06
CA ALA A 183 13.37 8.23 -4.90
C ALA A 183 14.49 7.21 -4.64
N TYR A 184 14.53 6.67 -3.43
CA TYR A 184 15.48 5.60 -3.02
C TYR A 184 16.94 5.96 -3.20
N PHE A 185 17.27 7.23 -3.15
CA PHE A 185 18.48 7.84 -3.72
C PHE A 185 19.71 7.81 -2.79
N PHE A 186 19.59 7.31 -1.58
CA PHE A 186 20.68 7.30 -0.59
C PHE A 186 20.89 5.91 0.00
N PRO A 187 22.12 5.57 0.43
CA PRO A 187 22.37 4.36 1.22
C PRO A 187 21.55 4.39 2.50
N ARG A 188 20.65 3.42 2.67
CA ARG A 188 19.79 3.33 3.85
C ARG A 188 19.94 2.00 4.56
N ILE A 189 19.81 1.98 5.88
CA ILE A 189 19.86 0.76 6.67
C ILE A 189 18.60 -0.07 6.40
N ALA A 190 18.75 -1.36 6.16
CA ALA A 190 17.67 -2.32 6.01
C ALA A 190 16.94 -2.53 7.34
N VAL A 191 15.69 -2.95 7.29
CA VAL A 191 14.96 -3.36 8.50
C VAL A 191 15.62 -4.59 9.12
N TYR A 192 15.80 -4.54 10.45
CA TYR A 192 16.13 -5.69 11.28
C TYR A 192 14.94 -5.95 12.22
N ASP A 193 14.21 -7.04 12.03
CA ASP A 193 12.98 -7.31 12.75
C ASP A 193 13.06 -8.53 13.68
N ASP A 194 11.99 -8.74 14.47
CA ASP A 194 11.88 -9.81 15.47
C ASP A 194 11.54 -11.19 14.91
N ILE A 195 11.31 -11.28 13.58
CA ILE A 195 10.88 -12.50 12.87
C ILE A 195 12.02 -13.08 12.05
N ASP A 196 12.56 -12.28 11.13
CA ASP A 196 13.52 -12.74 10.11
C ASP A 196 14.93 -12.15 10.29
N GLY A 197 15.13 -11.17 11.19
CA GLY A 197 16.37 -10.44 11.31
C GLY A 197 16.53 -9.41 10.17
N TRP A 198 17.71 -9.33 9.53
CA TRP A 198 17.94 -8.40 8.43
C TRP A 198 17.10 -8.70 7.19
N ASN A 199 16.46 -7.68 6.64
CA ASN A 199 15.83 -7.76 5.32
C ASN A 199 16.92 -7.77 4.23
N GLN A 200 17.32 -8.96 3.80
CA GLN A 200 18.34 -9.16 2.76
C GLN A 200 17.74 -9.38 1.36
N GLN A 201 16.43 -9.26 1.19
CA GLN A 201 15.80 -9.41 -0.12
C GLN A 201 16.34 -8.36 -1.09
N HIS A 202 16.80 -8.81 -2.28
CA HIS A 202 17.20 -7.90 -3.35
C HIS A 202 16.00 -7.18 -3.95
N TYR A 203 16.16 -5.91 -4.25
CA TYR A 203 15.20 -5.19 -5.07
C TYR A 203 15.45 -5.50 -6.54
N THR A 204 14.43 -6.02 -7.23
CA THR A 204 14.50 -6.46 -8.63
C THR A 204 13.64 -5.62 -9.56
N GLY A 205 12.94 -4.62 -9.03
CA GLY A 205 12.08 -3.70 -9.78
C GLY A 205 10.58 -3.96 -9.69
N VAL A 206 10.15 -5.09 -9.11
CA VAL A 206 8.72 -5.46 -9.01
C VAL A 206 8.22 -5.36 -7.57
N GLN A 207 8.73 -6.24 -6.67
CA GLN A 207 8.31 -6.20 -5.28
C GLN A 207 8.76 -4.90 -4.62
N GLU A 208 7.89 -4.34 -3.81
CA GLU A 208 8.10 -3.06 -3.17
C GLU A 208 8.94 -3.15 -1.90
N PHE A 209 8.84 -2.19 -1.01
CA PHE A 209 9.89 -1.94 -0.05
C PHE A 209 9.48 -2.37 1.36
N TYR A 210 10.47 -2.51 2.22
CA TYR A 210 10.30 -2.70 3.65
C TYR A 210 11.34 -1.88 4.36
N ASN A 211 10.91 -0.77 4.96
CA ASN A 211 11.77 0.26 5.49
C ASN A 211 11.35 0.65 6.91
N ASP A 212 12.34 0.91 7.80
CA ASP A 212 12.11 1.40 9.16
C ASP A 212 11.58 2.83 9.19
N PHE A 213 10.81 3.15 10.23
CA PHE A 213 10.41 4.51 10.57
C PHE A 213 11.62 5.30 11.06
N CYS A 214 11.89 6.42 10.39
CA CYS A 214 13.08 7.21 10.58
C CYS A 214 12.74 8.70 10.77
N HIS A 215 13.73 9.43 11.27
CA HIS A 215 13.77 10.88 11.19
C HIS A 215 14.73 11.29 10.08
N PHE A 216 14.29 12.20 9.21
CA PHE A 216 15.08 12.70 8.09
C PHE A 216 15.24 14.21 8.16
N ASN A 217 16.49 14.68 8.11
CA ASN A 217 16.86 16.04 7.72
C ASN A 217 17.53 15.96 6.34
N ALA A 218 16.97 16.62 5.34
CA ALA A 218 17.48 16.60 3.99
C ALA A 218 17.82 18.01 3.50
N GLU A 219 19.04 18.21 3.03
CA GLU A 219 19.51 19.39 2.32
C GLU A 219 19.70 19.01 0.85
N ILE A 220 18.83 19.50 -0.03
CA ILE A 220 18.82 19.20 -1.47
C ILE A 220 19.26 20.45 -2.23
N THR A 221 20.40 20.36 -2.90
CA THR A 221 20.95 21.48 -3.69
C THR A 221 20.76 21.21 -5.18
N VAL A 222 20.10 22.15 -5.85
CA VAL A 222 19.86 22.14 -7.31
C VAL A 222 20.16 23.51 -7.92
N PRO A 223 20.29 23.64 -9.26
CA PRO A 223 20.45 24.94 -9.92
C PRO A 223 19.30 25.89 -9.53
N GLY A 224 19.61 27.19 -9.46
CA GLY A 224 18.70 28.20 -8.92
C GLY A 224 17.38 28.42 -9.66
N ASN A 225 17.24 27.85 -10.85
CA ASN A 225 16.02 27.89 -11.67
C ASN A 225 15.16 26.62 -11.52
N TYR A 226 15.44 25.76 -10.55
CA TYR A 226 14.62 24.59 -10.23
C TYR A 226 13.93 24.77 -8.90
N GLU A 227 12.69 24.31 -8.83
CA GLU A 227 11.90 24.12 -7.60
C GLU A 227 12.03 22.67 -7.14
N VAL A 228 11.84 22.45 -5.82
CA VAL A 228 11.93 21.14 -5.19
C VAL A 228 10.69 20.89 -4.33
N TRP A 229 10.07 19.75 -4.50
CA TRP A 229 9.03 19.18 -3.64
C TRP A 229 9.57 17.88 -3.06
N ALA A 230 9.33 17.62 -1.79
CA ALA A 230 9.88 16.42 -1.15
C ALA A 230 9.01 15.93 0.01
N THR A 231 9.19 14.68 0.39
CA THR A 231 8.75 14.17 1.69
C THR A 231 9.20 15.10 2.81
N GLY A 232 8.30 15.49 3.70
CA GLY A 232 8.60 16.33 4.85
C GLY A 232 8.30 17.82 4.65
N ASN A 233 8.45 18.55 5.74
CA ASN A 233 8.15 19.98 5.78
C ASN A 233 9.33 20.80 5.28
N LEU A 234 9.10 21.68 4.31
CA LEU A 234 10.08 22.67 3.86
C LEU A 234 10.33 23.70 4.99
N LYS A 235 11.57 23.78 5.44
CA LYS A 235 11.97 24.60 6.61
C LYS A 235 12.43 26.02 6.25
N ASN A 236 12.87 26.24 5.01
CA ASN A 236 13.52 27.48 4.60
C ASN A 236 12.85 28.15 3.39
N ALA A 237 11.52 28.02 3.26
CA ALA A 237 10.76 28.62 2.16
C ALA A 237 11.07 30.12 1.96
N GLY A 238 11.15 30.90 3.05
CA GLY A 238 11.46 32.35 3.01
C GLY A 238 12.89 32.69 2.58
N GLU A 239 13.83 31.73 2.61
CA GLU A 239 15.22 31.92 2.15
C GLU A 239 15.37 31.61 0.66
N ILE A 240 14.42 30.87 0.08
CA ILE A 240 14.50 30.37 -1.30
C ILE A 240 13.50 31.06 -2.21
N TYR A 241 12.23 31.07 -1.83
CA TYR A 241 11.17 31.65 -2.63
C TYR A 241 11.14 33.18 -2.57
N SER A 242 10.66 33.79 -3.64
CA SER A 242 10.23 35.20 -3.61
C SER A 242 9.15 35.41 -2.54
N SER A 243 9.00 36.62 -2.04
CA SER A 243 7.98 36.96 -1.02
C SER A 243 6.55 36.64 -1.50
N THR A 244 6.29 36.74 -2.79
CA THR A 244 5.00 36.41 -3.41
C THR A 244 4.71 34.93 -3.31
N ILE A 245 5.63 34.07 -3.73
CA ILE A 245 5.46 32.62 -3.70
C ILE A 245 5.40 32.11 -2.24
N ALA A 246 6.32 32.59 -1.38
CA ALA A 246 6.28 32.24 0.04
C ALA A 246 4.96 32.64 0.72
N GLY A 247 4.39 33.79 0.36
CA GLY A 247 3.08 34.24 0.82
C GLY A 247 1.93 33.34 0.39
N ARG A 248 1.92 32.89 -0.89
CA ARG A 248 0.91 31.97 -1.43
C ARG A 248 0.99 30.58 -0.77
N ILE A 249 2.20 30.05 -0.49
CA ILE A 249 2.39 28.81 0.25
C ILE A 249 1.79 28.92 1.66
N ALA A 250 2.07 30.03 2.36
CA ALA A 250 1.57 30.25 3.70
C ALA A 250 0.04 30.46 3.73
N GLU A 251 -0.55 31.01 2.69
CA GLU A 251 -2.00 31.14 2.50
C GLU A 251 -2.64 29.78 2.24
N ALA A 252 -2.11 29.00 1.29
CA ALA A 252 -2.62 27.67 0.96
C ALA A 252 -2.66 26.72 2.17
N ALA A 253 -1.69 26.82 3.07
CA ALA A 253 -1.64 26.02 4.29
C ALA A 253 -2.82 26.30 5.28
N LYS A 254 -3.58 27.38 5.10
CA LYS A 254 -4.65 27.83 6.00
C LYS A 254 -6.01 27.94 5.31
N ASN A 255 -6.05 27.83 3.98
CA ASN A 255 -7.23 28.08 3.18
C ASN A 255 -7.78 26.79 2.58
N ASP A 256 -9.09 26.57 2.69
CA ASP A 256 -9.78 25.43 2.08
C ASP A 256 -9.94 25.59 0.56
N GLY A 257 -9.84 26.82 0.04
CA GLY A 257 -9.85 27.09 -1.41
C GLY A 257 -8.53 26.73 -2.07
N VAL A 258 -8.58 26.49 -3.38
CA VAL A 258 -7.37 26.26 -4.19
C VAL A 258 -6.62 27.59 -4.39
N THR A 259 -5.34 27.57 -4.09
CA THR A 259 -4.38 28.67 -4.33
C THR A 259 -3.45 28.28 -5.47
N ASP A 260 -3.33 29.13 -6.49
CA ASP A 260 -2.30 29.00 -7.52
C ASP A 260 -0.97 29.51 -6.95
N VAL A 261 -0.12 28.58 -6.49
CA VAL A 261 1.17 28.91 -5.85
C VAL A 261 2.19 29.34 -6.89
N ILE A 262 2.38 28.55 -7.96
CA ILE A 262 3.20 28.90 -9.12
C ILE A 262 2.32 28.89 -10.36
N THR A 263 2.24 30.02 -11.03
CA THR A 263 1.46 30.20 -12.26
C THR A 263 2.35 30.21 -13.50
N GLY A 264 1.74 30.04 -14.69
CA GLY A 264 2.46 30.21 -15.95
C GLY A 264 3.02 31.62 -16.17
N GLN A 265 2.46 32.65 -15.48
CA GLN A 265 3.01 34.00 -15.53
C GLN A 265 4.26 34.12 -14.65
N ASP A 266 4.25 33.53 -13.45
CA ASP A 266 5.43 33.52 -12.57
C ASP A 266 6.63 32.83 -13.23
N LEU A 267 6.37 31.73 -13.96
CA LEU A 267 7.40 31.03 -14.77
C LEU A 267 7.99 31.92 -15.86
N LYS A 268 7.15 32.68 -16.57
CA LYS A 268 7.60 33.62 -17.62
C LYS A 268 8.40 34.80 -17.05
N ASP A 269 8.00 35.28 -15.91
CA ASP A 269 8.64 36.43 -15.25
C ASP A 269 9.95 36.01 -14.54
N GLY A 270 10.15 34.72 -14.29
CA GLY A 270 11.34 34.19 -13.62
C GLY A 270 11.47 34.59 -12.14
N ASN A 271 10.37 34.97 -11.50
CA ASN A 271 10.34 35.51 -10.14
C ASN A 271 9.87 34.47 -9.09
N ILE A 272 10.27 33.23 -9.22
CA ILE A 272 9.84 32.14 -8.33
C ILE A 272 10.78 32.04 -7.14
N THR A 273 12.07 31.81 -7.40
CA THR A 273 13.09 31.72 -6.36
C THR A 273 13.91 33.01 -6.27
N GLN A 274 14.64 33.17 -5.16
CA GLN A 274 15.67 34.22 -5.06
C GLN A 274 16.78 33.92 -6.08
N ASN A 275 17.26 34.99 -6.72
CA ASN A 275 18.16 34.90 -7.88
C ASN A 275 19.59 34.43 -7.45
N LYS A 276 19.79 33.13 -7.29
CA LYS A 276 21.04 32.47 -6.93
C LYS A 276 21.46 31.48 -8.03
N VAL A 277 22.74 31.17 -8.11
CA VAL A 277 23.28 30.14 -9.02
C VAL A 277 22.75 28.76 -8.67
N ALA A 278 22.61 28.46 -7.39
CA ALA A 278 22.02 27.26 -6.85
C ALA A 278 21.30 27.57 -5.55
N ASN A 279 20.25 26.80 -5.28
CA ASN A 279 19.49 26.85 -4.03
C ASN A 279 19.64 25.54 -3.26
N THR A 280 19.67 25.61 -1.92
CA THR A 280 19.65 24.45 -1.03
C THR A 280 18.34 24.43 -0.28
N TRP A 281 17.53 23.43 -0.56
CA TRP A 281 16.22 23.19 0.01
C TRP A 281 16.38 22.33 1.27
N LYS A 282 15.71 22.69 2.37
CA LYS A 282 15.81 22.00 3.66
C LYS A 282 14.46 21.40 4.04
N PHE A 283 14.40 20.09 4.07
CA PHE A 283 13.21 19.35 4.47
C PHE A 283 13.44 18.57 5.76
N GLU A 284 12.40 18.44 6.56
CA GLU A 284 12.38 17.65 7.79
C GLU A 284 11.15 16.77 7.81
N ALA A 285 11.33 15.48 8.02
CA ALA A 285 10.28 14.50 8.21
C ALA A 285 10.57 13.63 9.43
N ASP A 286 9.56 13.34 10.23
CA ASP A 286 9.67 12.46 11.39
C ASP A 286 8.69 11.30 11.28
N SER A 287 9.13 10.13 11.73
CA SER A 287 8.32 8.92 11.76
C SER A 287 7.77 8.53 10.38
N VAL A 288 8.61 8.60 9.35
CA VAL A 288 8.31 8.17 7.98
C VAL A 288 9.26 7.05 7.54
N THR A 289 8.78 6.22 6.63
CA THR A 289 9.53 5.05 6.16
C THR A 289 10.43 5.33 4.98
N ASP A 290 10.22 6.43 4.25
CA ASP A 290 11.06 6.83 3.12
C ASP A 290 11.12 8.34 2.94
N LEU A 291 12.01 8.77 2.02
CA LEU A 291 12.16 10.15 1.58
C LEU A 291 12.38 10.17 0.07
N ALA A 292 11.47 10.82 -0.64
CA ALA A 292 11.57 11.11 -2.06
C ALA A 292 11.57 12.62 -2.30
N PHE A 293 12.07 13.04 -3.44
CA PHE A 293 11.94 14.42 -3.91
C PHE A 293 11.77 14.50 -5.42
N ALA A 294 11.08 15.54 -5.85
CA ALA A 294 10.92 15.88 -7.26
C ALA A 294 11.43 17.29 -7.53
N ILE A 295 11.90 17.52 -8.75
CA ILE A 295 12.33 18.85 -9.18
C ILE A 295 11.75 19.18 -10.55
N SER A 296 11.43 20.45 -10.77
CA SER A 296 11.09 20.97 -12.09
C SER A 296 11.47 22.45 -12.22
N ASN A 297 11.77 22.87 -13.45
CA ASN A 297 12.02 24.28 -13.78
C ASN A 297 10.87 24.93 -14.57
N HIS A 298 9.73 24.22 -14.74
CA HIS A 298 8.63 24.68 -15.58
C HIS A 298 7.24 24.19 -15.16
N TYR A 299 7.11 23.50 -14.01
CA TYR A 299 5.82 23.01 -13.53
C TYR A 299 5.02 24.11 -12.84
N LEU A 300 3.70 24.02 -13.00
CA LEU A 300 2.73 24.77 -12.22
C LEU A 300 2.56 24.11 -10.83
N TRP A 301 2.14 24.89 -9.87
CA TRP A 301 1.85 24.40 -8.54
C TRP A 301 0.53 24.99 -8.02
N LYS A 302 -0.44 24.13 -7.75
CA LYS A 302 -1.69 24.44 -7.06
C LYS A 302 -1.67 23.80 -5.68
N ALA A 303 -2.22 24.49 -4.71
CA ALA A 303 -2.29 23.97 -3.34
C ALA A 303 -3.63 24.34 -2.68
N SER A 304 -4.04 23.51 -1.74
CA SER A 304 -5.19 23.73 -0.86
C SER A 304 -4.89 23.13 0.51
N SER A 305 -5.71 23.35 1.52
CA SER A 305 -5.62 22.61 2.78
C SER A 305 -7.00 22.31 3.33
N LEU A 306 -7.08 21.34 4.21
CA LEU A 306 -8.33 20.99 4.91
C LEU A 306 -8.04 20.54 6.33
N VAL A 307 -9.02 20.72 7.22
CA VAL A 307 -8.96 20.13 8.55
C VAL A 307 -9.13 18.63 8.40
N VAL A 308 -8.16 17.84 8.84
CA VAL A 308 -8.20 16.37 8.80
C VAL A 308 -8.52 15.76 10.16
N ASP A 309 -8.28 16.49 11.24
CA ASP A 309 -8.67 16.10 12.60
C ASP A 309 -9.40 17.27 13.29
N PRO A 310 -10.72 17.20 13.36
CA PRO A 310 -11.52 18.27 13.98
C PRO A 310 -11.31 18.38 15.49
N LYS A 311 -10.81 17.35 16.16
CA LYS A 311 -10.56 17.37 17.62
C LYS A 311 -9.38 18.26 17.97
N SER A 312 -8.30 18.16 17.19
CA SER A 312 -7.10 18.99 17.39
C SER A 312 -7.08 20.25 16.52
N GLY A 313 -7.94 20.34 15.52
CA GLY A 313 -7.92 21.39 14.50
C GLY A 313 -6.78 21.22 13.49
N ARG A 314 -6.11 20.04 13.46
CA ARG A 314 -4.99 19.78 12.56
C ARG A 314 -5.43 19.82 11.10
N ARG A 315 -4.64 20.52 10.30
CA ARG A 315 -4.81 20.64 8.85
C ARG A 315 -3.71 19.87 8.12
N SER A 316 -4.04 19.38 6.93
CA SER A 316 -3.06 18.90 5.96
C SER A 316 -3.18 19.72 4.67
N ARG A 317 -2.04 20.10 4.10
CA ARG A 317 -1.99 20.74 2.79
C ARG A 317 -1.99 19.68 1.71
N VAL A 318 -2.66 19.94 0.61
CA VAL A 318 -2.68 19.09 -0.58
C VAL A 318 -2.15 19.91 -1.74
N ASP A 319 -1.23 19.35 -2.50
CA ASP A 319 -0.53 20.00 -3.60
C ASP A 319 -0.72 19.20 -4.90
N ALA A 320 -0.89 19.88 -6.03
CA ALA A 320 -0.75 19.31 -7.37
C ALA A 320 0.32 20.09 -8.13
N VAL A 321 1.34 19.39 -8.61
CA VAL A 321 2.52 19.94 -9.25
C VAL A 321 2.68 19.31 -10.62
N PHE A 322 2.57 20.09 -11.70
CA PHE A 322 2.36 19.51 -13.01
C PHE A 322 2.80 20.36 -14.19
N ASN A 323 3.04 19.72 -15.33
CA ASN A 323 3.28 20.35 -16.60
C ASN A 323 1.99 21.02 -17.13
N ALA A 324 2.06 22.28 -17.51
CA ALA A 324 0.91 23.04 -18.02
C ALA A 324 0.25 22.44 -19.27
N ASN A 325 0.93 21.53 -19.96
CA ASN A 325 0.40 20.82 -21.13
C ASN A 325 -0.55 19.68 -20.77
N HIS A 326 -0.43 19.11 -19.56
CA HIS A 326 -1.26 18.04 -19.04
C HIS A 326 -2.55 18.60 -18.46
N LYS A 327 -3.66 18.50 -19.22
CA LYS A 327 -4.90 19.23 -18.93
C LYS A 327 -5.74 18.61 -17.81
N ASP A 328 -5.64 17.32 -17.63
CA ASP A 328 -6.23 16.55 -16.54
C ASP A 328 -5.75 17.07 -15.17
N TYR A 329 -4.47 17.41 -15.05
CA TYR A 329 -3.86 17.87 -13.81
C TYR A 329 -4.44 19.17 -13.23
N PHE A 330 -5.12 19.97 -14.03
CA PHE A 330 -5.82 21.15 -13.51
C PHE A 330 -6.95 20.77 -12.55
N ALA A 331 -7.48 19.54 -12.64
CA ALA A 331 -8.53 19.01 -11.77
C ALA A 331 -7.97 18.16 -10.61
N VAL A 332 -6.78 17.57 -10.76
CA VAL A 332 -6.17 16.64 -9.78
C VAL A 332 -6.11 17.22 -8.37
N ILE A 333 -5.84 18.52 -8.22
CA ILE A 333 -5.87 19.17 -6.89
C ILE A 333 -7.21 18.97 -6.15
N ASN A 334 -8.33 18.92 -6.88
CA ASN A 334 -9.64 18.72 -6.29
C ASN A 334 -9.87 17.25 -5.95
N TYR A 335 -9.39 16.32 -6.78
CA TYR A 335 -9.45 14.88 -6.55
C TYR A 335 -8.63 14.52 -5.30
N ALA A 336 -7.36 14.90 -5.28
CA ALA A 336 -6.46 14.68 -4.14
C ALA A 336 -7.01 15.26 -2.83
N ARG A 337 -7.53 16.49 -2.86
CA ARG A 337 -8.16 17.10 -1.68
C ARG A 337 -9.37 16.30 -1.21
N LYS A 338 -10.21 15.82 -2.14
CA LYS A 338 -11.40 15.03 -1.83
C LYS A 338 -11.04 13.64 -1.30
N THR A 339 -9.97 13.03 -1.81
CA THR A 339 -9.41 11.79 -1.31
C THR A 339 -8.98 11.92 0.15
N VAL A 340 -8.14 12.92 0.47
CA VAL A 340 -7.69 13.19 1.85
C VAL A 340 -8.87 13.49 2.79
N GLU A 341 -9.89 14.20 2.31
CA GLU A 341 -11.14 14.43 3.05
C GLU A 341 -11.86 13.11 3.33
N THR A 342 -12.06 12.28 2.30
CA THR A 342 -12.79 11.01 2.40
C THR A 342 -12.05 10.03 3.29
N MET A 343 -10.73 9.92 3.17
CA MET A 343 -9.89 9.13 4.08
C MET A 343 -10.09 9.54 5.54
N SER A 344 -10.11 10.84 5.81
CA SER A 344 -10.20 11.36 7.18
C SER A 344 -11.59 11.17 7.81
N TYR A 345 -12.66 11.22 7.01
CA TYR A 345 -14.02 11.30 7.54
C TYR A 345 -14.92 10.11 7.18
N GLN A 346 -14.60 9.32 6.16
CA GLN A 346 -15.47 8.26 5.67
C GLN A 346 -14.80 6.88 5.68
N PHE A 347 -13.67 6.68 4.97
CA PHE A 347 -12.92 5.43 4.90
C PHE A 347 -11.42 5.69 4.71
N PRO A 348 -10.53 5.13 5.55
CA PRO A 348 -10.79 4.30 6.74
C PRO A 348 -11.38 5.07 7.93
N LYS A 349 -11.74 6.32 7.74
CA LYS A 349 -12.24 7.23 8.78
C LYS A 349 -11.22 7.46 9.89
N TRP A 350 -9.99 7.69 9.46
CA TRP A 350 -8.83 7.98 10.29
C TRP A 350 -8.20 9.30 9.83
N PRO A 351 -7.89 10.24 10.73
CA PRO A 351 -7.30 11.52 10.33
C PRO A 351 -6.05 11.30 9.46
N TYR A 352 -6.03 11.87 8.26
CA TYR A 352 -4.87 11.81 7.38
C TYR A 352 -3.58 12.11 8.17
N PRO A 353 -2.56 11.24 8.20
CA PRO A 353 -1.53 11.31 9.24
C PRO A 353 -0.50 12.42 9.03
N TYR A 354 -0.24 12.81 7.79
CA TYR A 354 0.88 13.69 7.45
C TYR A 354 0.49 15.17 7.29
N PRO A 355 1.47 16.10 7.37
CA PRO A 355 1.22 17.54 7.26
C PRO A 355 0.85 18.00 5.85
N HIS A 356 1.24 17.24 4.83
CA HIS A 356 0.86 17.50 3.44
C HIS A 356 0.82 16.21 2.61
N GLU A 357 0.24 16.34 1.40
CA GLU A 357 0.30 15.39 0.31
C GLU A 357 0.56 16.12 -0.98
N THR A 358 1.48 15.62 -1.81
CA THR A 358 1.85 16.23 -3.09
C THR A 358 1.67 15.23 -4.23
N VAL A 359 0.75 15.52 -5.15
CA VAL A 359 0.61 14.78 -6.40
C VAL A 359 1.53 15.42 -7.43
N PHE A 360 2.56 14.70 -7.85
CA PHE A 360 3.55 15.15 -8.84
C PHE A 360 3.30 14.47 -10.19
N ASP A 361 3.20 15.28 -11.22
CA ASP A 361 3.07 14.84 -12.61
C ASP A 361 4.38 14.19 -13.09
N GLY A 362 4.41 12.87 -13.09
CA GLY A 362 5.57 12.04 -13.38
C GLY A 362 5.34 11.02 -14.48
N LEU A 363 6.09 9.91 -14.43
CA LEU A 363 6.01 8.84 -15.44
C LEU A 363 5.54 7.49 -14.86
N ASP A 364 5.38 7.41 -13.56
CA ASP A 364 4.96 6.21 -12.87
C ASP A 364 3.54 6.37 -12.28
N GLN A 365 3.08 5.33 -11.62
CA GLN A 365 1.91 5.28 -10.76
C GLN A 365 2.44 4.72 -9.44
N MET A 366 2.93 5.64 -8.58
CA MET A 366 3.72 5.26 -7.41
C MET A 366 3.56 6.21 -6.24
N GLU A 367 3.57 5.62 -5.10
CA GLU A 367 3.42 6.21 -3.79
C GLU A 367 4.73 6.41 -3.04
N TYR A 368 4.75 7.45 -2.21
CA TYR A 368 5.82 7.76 -1.23
C TYR A 368 5.20 8.47 -0.02
N PRO A 369 5.86 8.50 1.14
CA PRO A 369 5.34 9.29 2.23
C PRO A 369 5.21 10.77 1.87
N MET A 370 3.97 11.31 1.92
CA MET A 370 3.65 12.71 1.62
C MET A 370 3.76 13.13 0.15
N MET A 371 3.99 12.22 -0.77
CA MET A 371 3.95 12.54 -2.20
C MET A 371 3.74 11.30 -3.06
N VAL A 372 3.09 11.49 -4.20
CA VAL A 372 2.87 10.46 -5.22
C VAL A 372 3.40 10.93 -6.57
N ASN A 373 3.72 9.99 -7.44
CA ASN A 373 4.28 10.21 -8.77
C ASN A 373 3.32 9.63 -9.81
N ASP A 374 2.36 10.44 -10.27
CA ASP A 374 1.29 10.00 -11.17
C ASP A 374 1.55 10.46 -12.61
N ASN A 375 1.32 9.58 -13.57
CA ASN A 375 1.34 9.95 -14.98
C ASN A 375 0.04 10.66 -15.37
N PRO A 376 0.07 11.56 -16.39
CA PRO A 376 -1.13 12.22 -16.88
C PRO A 376 -2.06 11.23 -17.60
N LEU A 377 -3.37 11.42 -17.44
CA LEU A 377 -4.42 10.56 -17.97
C LEU A 377 -5.46 11.37 -18.76
N GLU A 378 -6.01 10.78 -19.83
CA GLU A 378 -6.95 11.49 -20.71
C GLU A 378 -8.36 11.59 -20.12
N LYS A 379 -8.78 10.57 -19.36
CA LYS A 379 -10.12 10.52 -18.76
C LYS A 379 -10.10 10.94 -17.31
N ALA A 380 -11.10 11.71 -16.92
CA ALA A 380 -11.26 12.16 -15.55
C ALA A 380 -11.51 10.99 -14.57
N GLU A 381 -12.17 9.93 -15.03
CA GLU A 381 -12.42 8.70 -14.29
C GLU A 381 -11.11 8.04 -13.90
N ASP A 382 -10.27 7.72 -14.90
CA ASP A 382 -8.96 7.08 -14.69
C ASP A 382 -8.04 7.97 -13.79
N ALA A 383 -8.12 9.31 -13.92
CA ALA A 383 -7.34 10.23 -13.08
C ALA A 383 -7.85 10.30 -11.62
N ILE A 384 -9.12 10.09 -11.38
CA ILE A 384 -9.69 9.98 -10.02
C ILE A 384 -9.21 8.69 -9.37
N GLU A 385 -9.39 7.57 -10.07
CA GLU A 385 -9.02 6.23 -9.62
C GLU A 385 -7.53 6.16 -9.27
N LEU A 386 -6.64 6.62 -10.16
CA LEU A 386 -5.21 6.68 -9.89
C LEU A 386 -4.88 7.58 -8.69
N THR A 387 -5.41 8.82 -8.65
CA THR A 387 -5.09 9.77 -7.58
C THR A 387 -5.52 9.25 -6.21
N ASP A 388 -6.66 8.59 -6.09
CA ASP A 388 -7.13 8.08 -4.79
C ASP A 388 -6.47 6.76 -4.40
N HIS A 389 -6.08 5.92 -5.34
CA HIS A 389 -5.26 4.74 -5.11
C HIS A 389 -3.90 5.12 -4.48
N GLU A 390 -3.13 5.96 -5.18
CA GLU A 390 -1.79 6.35 -4.75
C GLU A 390 -1.78 7.11 -3.41
N ILE A 391 -2.75 8.02 -3.21
CA ILE A 391 -2.86 8.73 -1.93
C ILE A 391 -3.28 7.78 -0.79
N PHE A 392 -4.05 6.71 -1.06
CA PHE A 392 -4.47 5.77 -0.02
C PHE A 392 -3.29 4.99 0.56
N HIS A 393 -2.23 4.77 -0.19
CA HIS A 393 -0.97 4.19 0.28
C HIS A 393 -0.34 4.95 1.45
N THR A 394 -0.72 6.19 1.68
CA THR A 394 -0.35 6.93 2.90
C THR A 394 -0.67 6.16 4.18
N MET A 395 -1.78 5.41 4.20
CA MET A 395 -2.18 4.57 5.34
C MET A 395 -1.49 3.21 5.31
N PHE A 396 -1.45 2.58 4.15
CA PHE A 396 -0.86 1.27 3.86
C PHE A 396 -0.05 1.37 2.57
N PRO A 397 1.29 1.33 2.60
CA PRO A 397 2.14 0.80 3.66
C PRO A 397 2.66 1.83 4.67
N PHE A 398 2.63 3.13 4.38
CA PHE A 398 3.52 4.09 5.05
C PHE A 398 3.19 4.35 6.51
N TYR A 399 1.94 4.66 6.85
CA TYR A 399 1.57 4.90 8.25
C TYR A 399 1.61 3.63 9.10
N MET A 400 1.37 2.48 8.47
CA MET A 400 1.32 1.17 9.14
C MET A 400 2.63 0.38 9.07
N GLY A 401 3.60 0.77 8.24
CA GLY A 401 4.92 0.13 8.13
C GLY A 401 4.86 -1.35 7.72
N THR A 402 3.99 -1.71 6.79
CA THR A 402 3.82 -3.09 6.32
C THR A 402 5.04 -3.57 5.53
N ASN A 403 5.27 -4.88 5.50
CA ASN A 403 6.33 -5.48 4.70
C ASN A 403 5.79 -5.79 3.30
N GLU A 404 5.83 -4.81 2.42
CA GLU A 404 5.37 -4.90 1.03
C GLU A 404 6.16 -5.94 0.24
N THR A 405 7.48 -6.02 0.48
CA THR A 405 8.34 -6.99 -0.18
C THR A 405 7.83 -8.43 -0.05
N LYS A 406 7.29 -8.79 1.13
CA LYS A 406 6.78 -10.14 1.39
C LYS A 406 5.28 -10.27 1.26
N TYR A 407 4.53 -9.20 1.52
CA TYR A 407 3.08 -9.22 1.67
C TYR A 407 2.46 -8.00 0.97
N ALA A 408 2.67 -7.87 -0.34
CA ALA A 408 2.13 -6.77 -1.15
C ALA A 408 0.61 -6.59 -0.97
N TRP A 409 -0.13 -7.65 -0.66
CA TRP A 409 -1.55 -7.59 -0.38
C TRP A 409 -1.93 -6.78 0.88
N MET A 410 -0.98 -6.57 1.82
CA MET A 410 -1.18 -5.71 3.02
C MET A 410 -1.03 -4.23 2.70
N ASP A 411 -0.67 -3.91 1.52
CA ASP A 411 -0.46 -2.62 0.91
C ASP A 411 -1.47 -2.43 -0.23
N GLU A 412 -1.24 -3.00 -1.37
CA GLU A 412 -2.03 -2.87 -2.59
C GLU A 412 -3.51 -3.27 -2.44
N GLY A 413 -3.77 -4.32 -1.64
CA GLY A 413 -5.15 -4.72 -1.36
C GLY A 413 -5.92 -3.66 -0.57
N TRP A 414 -5.23 -2.89 0.27
CA TRP A 414 -5.83 -1.76 0.99
C TRP A 414 -6.00 -0.53 0.10
N ALA A 415 -5.04 -0.24 -0.79
CA ALA A 415 -5.18 0.83 -1.77
C ALA A 415 -6.34 0.52 -2.73
N THR A 416 -6.44 -0.72 -3.21
CA THR A 416 -7.53 -1.18 -4.08
C THR A 416 -8.93 -1.00 -3.44
N ILE A 417 -9.14 -1.43 -2.19
CA ILE A 417 -10.45 -1.16 -1.54
C ILE A 417 -10.63 0.34 -1.25
N GLY A 418 -9.55 1.07 -0.99
CA GLY A 418 -9.57 2.52 -0.85
C GLY A 418 -10.09 3.19 -2.11
N GLU A 419 -9.50 2.89 -3.24
CA GLU A 419 -9.89 3.32 -4.58
C GLU A 419 -11.37 3.01 -4.86
N TRP A 420 -11.80 1.74 -4.74
CA TRP A 420 -13.19 1.34 -5.00
C TRP A 420 -14.23 2.09 -4.15
N LEU A 421 -13.88 2.47 -2.93
CA LEU A 421 -14.80 3.16 -2.03
C LEU A 421 -14.74 4.69 -2.15
N ILE A 422 -13.60 5.26 -2.55
CA ILE A 422 -13.38 6.70 -2.59
C ILE A 422 -13.78 7.28 -3.94
N SER A 423 -13.47 6.63 -5.06
CA SER A 423 -13.79 7.08 -6.42
C SER A 423 -15.26 7.44 -6.56
N SER A 424 -16.15 6.59 -6.05
CA SER A 424 -17.61 6.82 -6.07
C SER A 424 -18.06 7.99 -5.18
N VAL A 425 -17.26 8.39 -4.19
CA VAL A 425 -17.51 9.60 -3.36
C VAL A 425 -17.05 10.86 -4.11
N ILE A 426 -16.02 10.75 -4.93
CA ILE A 426 -15.52 11.87 -5.75
C ILE A 426 -16.47 12.10 -6.93
N ASP A 427 -16.77 11.06 -7.71
CA ASP A 427 -17.83 11.08 -8.73
C ASP A 427 -18.78 9.88 -8.58
N PRO A 428 -20.05 10.12 -8.17
CA PRO A 428 -21.04 9.04 -7.99
C PRO A 428 -21.43 8.26 -9.25
N LYS A 429 -20.90 8.60 -10.41
CA LYS A 429 -21.10 7.85 -11.64
C LYS A 429 -20.08 6.73 -11.82
N ILE A 430 -18.97 6.81 -11.12
CA ILE A 430 -17.90 5.81 -11.15
C ILE A 430 -18.36 4.60 -10.34
N THR A 431 -18.23 3.42 -10.93
CA THR A 431 -18.26 2.12 -10.26
C THR A 431 -16.94 1.46 -10.61
N ASP A 432 -15.95 1.77 -9.81
CA ASP A 432 -14.63 1.22 -10.00
C ASP A 432 -14.62 -0.27 -9.61
N THR A 433 -14.14 -1.09 -10.52
CA THR A 433 -13.99 -2.55 -10.36
C THR A 433 -12.63 -3.00 -10.83
N PHE A 434 -11.62 -2.16 -10.62
CA PHE A 434 -10.25 -2.41 -11.04
C PHE A 434 -9.83 -3.86 -10.75
N ALA A 435 -9.29 -4.51 -11.77
CA ALA A 435 -8.72 -5.86 -11.78
C ALA A 435 -9.65 -7.04 -11.39
N ILE A 436 -10.94 -6.83 -11.05
CA ILE A 436 -11.86 -7.92 -10.66
C ILE A 436 -12.06 -8.91 -11.81
N GLU A 437 -12.28 -8.43 -13.05
CA GLU A 437 -12.44 -9.30 -14.22
C GLU A 437 -11.18 -10.16 -14.47
N GLY A 438 -9.99 -9.60 -14.24
CA GLY A 438 -8.72 -10.33 -14.30
C GLY A 438 -8.66 -11.47 -13.28
N TYR A 439 -9.13 -11.23 -12.06
CA TYR A 439 -9.24 -12.28 -11.04
C TYR A 439 -10.24 -13.35 -11.44
N GLU A 440 -11.43 -12.99 -11.92
CA GLU A 440 -12.43 -13.96 -12.40
C GLU A 440 -11.86 -14.89 -13.48
N GLY A 441 -11.13 -14.31 -14.44
CA GLY A 441 -10.49 -15.06 -15.52
C GLY A 441 -9.33 -15.96 -15.07
N SER A 442 -8.67 -15.63 -13.96
CA SER A 442 -7.53 -16.39 -13.41
C SER A 442 -7.94 -17.38 -12.31
N ALA A 443 -9.15 -17.25 -11.76
CA ALA A 443 -9.60 -18.03 -10.61
C ALA A 443 -9.47 -19.56 -10.85
N GLY A 444 -8.77 -20.23 -9.95
CA GLY A 444 -8.50 -21.66 -10.00
C GLY A 444 -7.41 -22.10 -10.99
N THR A 445 -6.71 -21.17 -11.63
CA THR A 445 -5.51 -21.44 -12.43
C THR A 445 -4.23 -21.33 -11.59
N GLU A 446 -3.07 -21.52 -12.21
CA GLU A 446 -1.76 -21.28 -11.58
C GLU A 446 -1.51 -19.81 -11.22
N ASN A 447 -2.28 -18.89 -11.81
CA ASN A 447 -2.25 -17.46 -11.49
C ASN A 447 -3.15 -17.07 -10.31
N ASP A 448 -3.78 -18.04 -9.63
CA ASP A 448 -4.61 -17.83 -8.44
C ASP A 448 -4.04 -18.57 -7.21
N PRO A 449 -2.82 -18.26 -6.74
CA PRO A 449 -2.29 -18.85 -5.51
C PRO A 449 -2.98 -18.28 -4.26
N PRO A 450 -2.85 -18.91 -3.07
CA PRO A 450 -3.32 -18.32 -1.82
C PRO A 450 -2.76 -16.91 -1.59
N ILE A 451 -3.55 -15.98 -1.06
CA ILE A 451 -3.10 -14.60 -0.77
C ILE A 451 -1.86 -14.60 0.15
N MET A 452 -1.77 -15.56 1.07
CA MET A 452 -0.62 -15.71 1.97
C MET A 452 0.67 -16.20 1.31
N THR A 453 0.66 -16.47 0.00
CA THR A 453 1.89 -16.74 -0.74
C THR A 453 2.77 -15.49 -0.73
N LEU A 454 4.06 -15.66 -0.42
CA LEU A 454 4.99 -14.53 -0.37
C LEU A 454 5.09 -13.86 -1.75
N SER A 455 4.97 -12.54 -1.79
CA SER A 455 5.04 -11.75 -3.02
C SER A 455 6.36 -11.95 -3.77
N THR A 456 7.45 -12.25 -3.05
CA THR A 456 8.76 -12.61 -3.62
C THR A 456 8.80 -13.93 -4.41
N LEU A 457 7.73 -14.72 -4.34
CA LEU A 457 7.56 -15.98 -5.08
C LEU A 457 6.57 -15.84 -6.24
N LEU A 458 6.03 -14.64 -6.47
CA LEU A 458 4.99 -14.36 -7.44
C LEU A 458 5.53 -13.45 -8.55
N GLU A 459 5.04 -13.68 -9.77
CA GLU A 459 5.36 -12.88 -10.95
C GLU A 459 4.12 -12.72 -11.84
N GLY A 460 4.06 -11.64 -12.63
CA GLY A 460 3.00 -11.37 -13.60
C GLY A 460 1.59 -11.47 -13.00
N GLY A 461 0.68 -12.16 -13.70
CA GLY A 461 -0.73 -12.24 -13.31
C GLY A 461 -0.97 -12.84 -11.92
N ALA A 462 -0.09 -13.70 -11.41
CA ALA A 462 -0.19 -14.23 -10.05
C ALA A 462 0.14 -13.16 -8.99
N TYR A 463 1.12 -12.28 -9.27
CA TYR A 463 1.44 -11.13 -8.42
C TYR A 463 0.27 -10.14 -8.41
N GLU A 464 -0.21 -9.73 -9.59
CA GLU A 464 -1.32 -8.79 -9.75
C GLU A 464 -2.60 -9.29 -9.03
N THR A 465 -3.02 -10.53 -9.30
CA THR A 465 -4.21 -11.12 -8.67
C THR A 465 -4.10 -11.15 -7.15
N ASN A 466 -2.93 -11.50 -6.63
CA ASN A 466 -2.73 -11.67 -5.19
C ASN A 466 -2.51 -10.37 -4.43
N SER A 467 -2.01 -9.33 -5.10
CA SER A 467 -1.72 -8.05 -4.46
C SER A 467 -2.95 -7.13 -4.44
N TYR A 468 -3.73 -7.06 -5.52
CA TYR A 468 -4.79 -6.08 -5.76
C TYR A 468 -6.22 -6.63 -5.56
N PRO A 469 -6.89 -7.27 -6.56
CA PRO A 469 -8.34 -7.50 -6.51
C PRO A 469 -8.74 -8.52 -5.45
N LYS A 470 -7.97 -9.59 -5.32
CA LYS A 470 -8.33 -10.70 -4.44
C LYS A 470 -8.30 -10.33 -2.95
N PRO A 471 -7.27 -9.64 -2.41
CA PRO A 471 -7.32 -9.10 -1.06
C PRO A 471 -8.31 -7.94 -0.91
N GLY A 472 -8.44 -7.06 -1.91
CA GLY A 472 -9.43 -5.97 -1.92
C GLY A 472 -10.85 -6.50 -1.74
N LEU A 473 -11.25 -7.53 -2.50
CA LEU A 473 -12.53 -8.25 -2.32
C LEU A 473 -12.64 -8.87 -0.93
N GLY A 474 -11.56 -9.48 -0.43
CA GLY A 474 -11.53 -10.04 0.92
C GLY A 474 -11.85 -9.00 2.00
N TYR A 475 -11.28 -7.82 1.89
CA TYR A 475 -11.56 -6.71 2.81
C TYR A 475 -12.98 -6.16 2.65
N LEU A 476 -13.45 -6.03 1.42
CA LEU A 476 -14.80 -5.59 1.14
C LEU A 476 -15.86 -6.56 1.72
N TYR A 477 -15.65 -7.87 1.57
CA TYR A 477 -16.56 -8.89 2.10
C TYR A 477 -16.58 -8.94 3.64
N ILE A 478 -15.44 -8.68 4.29
CA ILE A 478 -15.41 -8.52 5.75
C ILE A 478 -16.15 -7.25 6.17
N LYS A 479 -15.98 -6.16 5.43
CA LYS A 479 -16.67 -4.89 5.70
C LYS A 479 -18.19 -5.06 5.58
N ASP A 480 -18.64 -5.71 4.52
CA ASP A 480 -20.04 -6.06 4.31
C ASP A 480 -20.58 -6.97 5.44
N MET A 481 -19.90 -8.05 5.74
CA MET A 481 -20.31 -9.01 6.76
C MET A 481 -20.42 -8.42 8.16
N LEU A 482 -19.49 -7.53 8.54
CA LEU A 482 -19.45 -6.92 9.86
C LEU A 482 -20.33 -5.67 9.97
N GLY A 483 -20.61 -5.03 8.84
CA GLY A 483 -21.12 -3.68 8.77
C GLY A 483 -20.12 -2.64 9.26
N ASP A 484 -20.32 -1.38 8.91
CA ASP A 484 -19.36 -0.29 9.17
C ASP A 484 -18.94 -0.17 10.63
N THR A 485 -19.85 -0.38 11.58
CA THR A 485 -19.56 -0.20 13.01
C THR A 485 -18.50 -1.19 13.52
N LEU A 486 -18.68 -2.48 13.27
CA LEU A 486 -17.74 -3.50 13.76
C LEU A 486 -16.48 -3.55 12.91
N PHE A 487 -16.60 -3.32 11.61
CA PHE A 487 -15.45 -3.23 10.72
C PHE A 487 -14.52 -2.09 11.14
N ASN A 488 -15.05 -0.87 11.29
CA ASN A 488 -14.24 0.28 11.73
C ASN A 488 -13.65 0.06 13.13
N LYS A 489 -14.37 -0.60 14.04
CA LYS A 489 -13.84 -0.93 15.36
C LYS A 489 -12.63 -1.88 15.26
N GLY A 490 -12.69 -2.89 14.39
CA GLY A 490 -11.58 -3.80 14.12
C GLY A 490 -10.40 -3.07 13.47
N LEU A 491 -10.66 -2.33 12.41
CA LEU A 491 -9.64 -1.59 11.65
C LEU A 491 -8.96 -0.51 12.51
N HIS A 492 -9.71 0.27 13.29
CA HIS A 492 -9.15 1.28 14.19
C HIS A 492 -8.34 0.66 15.33
N TYR A 493 -8.74 -0.55 15.80
CA TYR A 493 -7.91 -1.28 16.75
C TYR A 493 -6.57 -1.67 16.11
N TYR A 494 -6.58 -2.19 14.87
CA TYR A 494 -5.36 -2.52 14.13
C TYR A 494 -4.46 -1.30 13.93
N ILE A 495 -5.00 -0.19 13.43
CA ILE A 495 -4.24 1.06 13.24
C ILE A 495 -3.67 1.55 14.58
N THR A 496 -4.48 1.59 15.66
CA THR A 496 -4.04 2.05 16.98
C THR A 496 -2.86 1.24 17.53
N GLN A 497 -2.85 -0.07 17.30
CA GLN A 497 -1.79 -0.94 17.80
C GLN A 497 -0.51 -0.85 16.98
N TRP A 498 -0.62 -0.66 15.67
CA TRP A 498 0.49 -0.91 14.76
C TRP A 498 0.99 0.30 13.96
N HIS A 499 0.29 1.43 13.91
CA HIS A 499 0.86 2.60 13.24
C HIS A 499 2.24 2.94 13.79
N GLY A 500 3.16 3.31 12.91
CA GLY A 500 4.56 3.57 13.25
C GLY A 500 5.36 2.32 13.67
N LYS A 501 4.86 1.12 13.33
CA LYS A 501 5.49 -0.19 13.62
C LYS A 501 5.38 -1.10 12.40
N HIS A 502 5.85 -2.34 12.54
CA HIS A 502 5.88 -3.34 11.48
C HIS A 502 4.91 -4.50 11.76
N PRO A 503 3.61 -4.36 11.42
CA PRO A 503 2.66 -5.46 11.54
C PRO A 503 2.92 -6.52 10.47
N MET A 504 2.58 -7.77 10.83
CA MET A 504 2.58 -8.90 9.93
C MET A 504 1.14 -9.41 9.70
N PRO A 505 0.86 -10.29 8.73
CA PRO A 505 -0.48 -10.79 8.44
C PRO A 505 -1.27 -11.24 9.65
N PHE A 506 -0.65 -11.97 10.55
CA PHE A 506 -1.31 -12.49 11.76
C PHE A 506 -1.65 -11.40 12.78
N ASP A 507 -0.87 -10.32 12.83
CA ASP A 507 -1.19 -9.16 13.66
C ASP A 507 -2.47 -8.49 13.15
N PHE A 508 -2.61 -8.34 11.83
CA PHE A 508 -3.82 -7.84 11.19
C PHE A 508 -5.03 -8.74 11.46
N PHE A 509 -4.96 -10.05 11.17
CA PHE A 509 -6.08 -10.97 11.39
C PHE A 509 -6.52 -10.98 12.84
N ASN A 510 -5.58 -11.06 13.78
CA ASN A 510 -5.85 -11.07 15.20
C ASN A 510 -6.41 -9.72 15.70
N CYS A 511 -5.91 -8.60 15.18
CA CYS A 511 -6.46 -7.28 15.50
C CYS A 511 -7.91 -7.12 15.01
N MET A 512 -8.23 -7.57 13.80
CA MET A 512 -9.59 -7.54 13.29
C MET A 512 -10.54 -8.39 14.12
N ASN A 513 -10.10 -9.60 14.51
CA ASN A 513 -10.88 -10.47 15.41
C ASN A 513 -11.11 -9.81 16.77
N THR A 514 -10.05 -9.29 17.39
CA THR A 514 -10.11 -8.68 18.71
C THR A 514 -10.91 -7.39 18.72
N GLY A 515 -10.63 -6.49 17.77
CA GLY A 515 -11.26 -5.18 17.69
C GLY A 515 -12.75 -5.26 17.35
N SER A 516 -13.15 -6.12 16.40
CA SER A 516 -14.56 -6.34 16.08
C SER A 516 -15.30 -7.15 17.14
N GLY A 517 -14.59 -7.98 17.93
CA GLY A 517 -15.16 -8.95 18.86
C GLY A 517 -15.78 -10.18 18.17
N VAL A 518 -15.48 -10.40 16.87
CA VAL A 518 -15.99 -11.51 16.07
C VAL A 518 -14.83 -12.41 15.66
N ASN A 519 -14.98 -13.73 15.82
CA ASN A 519 -14.01 -14.68 15.30
C ASN A 519 -14.19 -14.84 13.78
N LEU A 520 -13.26 -14.31 13.02
CA LEU A 520 -13.22 -14.29 11.55
C LEU A 520 -12.32 -15.41 10.97
N ASN A 521 -11.76 -16.29 11.76
CA ASN A 521 -10.75 -17.26 11.31
C ASN A 521 -11.25 -18.19 10.21
N TRP A 522 -12.56 -18.53 10.19
CA TRP A 522 -13.16 -19.31 9.11
C TRP A 522 -13.04 -18.59 7.77
N PHE A 523 -13.23 -17.27 7.77
CA PHE A 523 -13.09 -16.42 6.59
C PHE A 523 -11.63 -16.26 6.20
N TRP A 524 -10.78 -15.85 7.15
CA TRP A 524 -9.34 -15.70 6.88
C TRP A 524 -8.78 -16.96 6.24
N LYS A 525 -9.10 -18.14 6.80
CA LYS A 525 -8.63 -19.41 6.27
C LYS A 525 -9.06 -19.62 4.81
N SER A 526 -10.34 -19.45 4.50
CA SER A 526 -10.87 -19.72 3.16
C SER A 526 -10.44 -18.71 2.12
N TRP A 527 -10.24 -17.43 2.52
CA TRP A 527 -9.88 -16.37 1.57
C TRP A 527 -8.39 -16.17 1.43
N PHE A 528 -7.62 -16.20 2.52
CA PHE A 528 -6.20 -15.86 2.52
C PHE A 528 -5.27 -17.08 2.47
N PHE A 529 -5.68 -18.21 3.03
CA PHE A 529 -4.80 -19.38 3.10
C PHE A 529 -5.14 -20.50 2.12
N ASP A 530 -6.39 -20.60 1.68
CA ASP A 530 -6.84 -21.65 0.79
C ASP A 530 -7.01 -21.13 -0.65
N ASN A 531 -6.68 -21.97 -1.64
CA ASN A 531 -7.11 -21.77 -3.02
C ASN A 531 -8.60 -22.05 -3.16
N GLY A 532 -9.24 -21.48 -4.17
CA GLY A 532 -10.62 -21.78 -4.45
C GLY A 532 -11.19 -20.98 -5.61
N ILE A 533 -12.19 -21.52 -6.23
CA ILE A 533 -12.87 -20.93 -7.38
C ILE A 533 -14.20 -20.34 -6.88
N PRO A 534 -14.44 -19.03 -7.01
CA PRO A 534 -15.75 -18.45 -6.81
C PRO A 534 -16.64 -18.84 -7.99
N ASP A 535 -17.76 -19.50 -7.72
CA ASP A 535 -18.73 -19.93 -8.73
C ASP A 535 -20.09 -20.12 -8.05
N GLN A 536 -21.02 -19.25 -8.34
CA GLN A 536 -22.40 -19.30 -7.86
C GLN A 536 -23.35 -19.58 -9.01
N SER A 537 -24.53 -20.14 -8.71
CA SER A 537 -25.56 -20.33 -9.74
C SER A 537 -26.97 -20.14 -9.20
N ILE A 538 -27.87 -19.72 -10.10
CA ILE A 538 -29.32 -19.74 -9.86
C ILE A 538 -29.84 -21.16 -10.10
N GLY A 539 -30.27 -21.81 -9.03
CA GLY A 539 -30.92 -23.11 -9.15
C GLY A 539 -32.45 -22.99 -9.37
N LYS A 540 -33.23 -23.71 -8.54
CA LYS A 540 -34.68 -23.71 -8.65
C LYS A 540 -35.30 -22.36 -8.28
N VAL A 541 -36.11 -21.82 -9.18
CA VAL A 541 -37.01 -20.69 -8.92
C VAL A 541 -38.46 -21.23 -8.79
N SER A 542 -39.07 -20.98 -7.65
CA SER A 542 -40.47 -21.35 -7.36
C SER A 542 -41.29 -20.09 -7.16
N ILE A 543 -42.46 -20.04 -7.78
CA ILE A 543 -43.35 -18.87 -7.75
C ILE A 543 -44.72 -19.30 -7.24
N VAL A 544 -45.19 -18.67 -6.18
CA VAL A 544 -46.53 -18.83 -5.67
C VAL A 544 -47.16 -17.45 -5.59
N GLN A 545 -48.11 -17.17 -6.48
CA GLN A 545 -48.66 -15.82 -6.69
C GLN A 545 -47.54 -14.80 -7.05
N LYS A 546 -47.19 -13.89 -6.13
CA LYS A 546 -46.10 -12.93 -6.29
C LYS A 546 -44.87 -13.26 -5.42
N GLN A 547 -44.96 -14.35 -4.68
CA GLN A 547 -43.86 -14.78 -3.82
C GLN A 547 -42.89 -15.63 -4.62
N TYR A 548 -41.66 -15.17 -4.74
CA TYR A 548 -40.53 -15.88 -5.35
C TYR A 548 -39.68 -16.54 -4.27
N THR A 549 -39.26 -17.76 -4.53
CA THR A 549 -38.30 -18.50 -3.72
C THR A 549 -37.22 -19.00 -4.67
N VAL A 550 -35.98 -18.48 -4.50
CA VAL A 550 -34.83 -18.74 -5.38
C VAL A 550 -33.78 -19.50 -4.60
N SER A 551 -33.35 -20.62 -5.12
CA SER A 551 -32.19 -21.37 -4.59
C SER A 551 -30.91 -20.87 -5.25
N ILE A 552 -29.95 -20.45 -4.47
CA ILE A 552 -28.61 -20.10 -4.93
C ILE A 552 -27.65 -21.17 -4.44
N PHE A 553 -26.79 -21.67 -5.32
CA PHE A 553 -25.77 -22.66 -5.00
C PHE A 553 -24.37 -22.02 -5.09
N ASN A 554 -23.49 -22.42 -4.19
CA ASN A 554 -22.05 -22.25 -4.34
C ASN A 554 -21.49 -23.53 -4.97
N ASN A 555 -21.33 -23.54 -6.28
CA ASN A 555 -20.76 -24.64 -7.06
C ASN A 555 -19.26 -24.71 -6.88
N GLY A 556 -18.65 -23.56 -6.64
CA GLY A 556 -17.22 -23.44 -6.45
C GLY A 556 -16.75 -23.89 -5.06
N THR A 557 -15.52 -23.53 -4.75
CA THR A 557 -14.86 -23.83 -3.48
C THR A 557 -14.60 -22.59 -2.63
N LYS A 558 -14.62 -21.41 -3.25
CA LYS A 558 -14.49 -20.12 -2.57
C LYS A 558 -15.87 -19.44 -2.49
N ALA A 559 -16.23 -18.99 -1.30
CA ALA A 559 -17.50 -18.29 -1.09
C ALA A 559 -17.36 -16.79 -1.44
N VAL A 560 -18.43 -16.20 -1.98
CA VAL A 560 -18.59 -14.75 -2.20
C VAL A 560 -19.96 -14.32 -1.68
N PRO A 561 -20.26 -13.04 -1.48
CA PRO A 561 -21.61 -12.58 -1.16
C PRO A 561 -22.64 -13.02 -2.18
N VAL A 562 -23.91 -12.90 -1.86
CA VAL A 562 -25.02 -13.22 -2.77
C VAL A 562 -25.78 -11.95 -3.06
N ASP A 563 -25.66 -11.44 -4.28
CA ASP A 563 -26.42 -10.32 -4.80
C ASP A 563 -27.33 -10.79 -5.92
N LEU A 564 -28.65 -10.81 -5.66
CA LEU A 564 -29.66 -11.19 -6.64
C LEU A 564 -30.39 -9.94 -7.13
N VAL A 565 -30.10 -9.52 -8.35
CA VAL A 565 -30.77 -8.39 -8.99
C VAL A 565 -32.04 -8.86 -9.69
N VAL A 566 -33.16 -8.32 -9.26
CA VAL A 566 -34.49 -8.57 -9.85
C VAL A 566 -34.78 -7.47 -10.87
N PHE A 567 -34.91 -7.83 -12.14
CA PHE A 567 -35.32 -6.93 -13.22
C PHE A 567 -36.81 -7.03 -13.44
N TYR A 568 -37.53 -5.92 -13.36
CA TYR A 568 -38.94 -5.81 -13.59
C TYR A 568 -39.27 -5.38 -15.02
N SER A 569 -40.46 -5.72 -15.49
CA SER A 569 -40.93 -5.44 -16.86
C SER A 569 -41.04 -3.96 -17.23
N ASP A 570 -40.97 -3.06 -16.26
CA ASP A 570 -40.96 -1.60 -16.44
C ASP A 570 -39.55 -0.98 -16.40
N GLY A 571 -38.52 -1.83 -16.41
CA GLY A 571 -37.13 -1.40 -16.37
C GLY A 571 -36.58 -1.09 -14.97
N SER A 572 -37.42 -1.11 -13.93
CA SER A 572 -36.93 -0.95 -12.55
C SER A 572 -36.23 -2.21 -12.04
N THR A 573 -35.30 -2.05 -11.09
CA THR A 573 -34.56 -3.15 -10.46
C THR A 573 -34.75 -3.15 -8.95
N GLU A 574 -34.48 -4.31 -8.33
CA GLU A 574 -34.41 -4.49 -6.88
C GLU A 574 -33.25 -5.45 -6.60
N ASN A 575 -32.36 -5.09 -5.65
CA ASN A 575 -31.28 -5.97 -5.21
C ASN A 575 -31.67 -6.67 -3.90
N ILE A 576 -31.39 -7.98 -3.84
CA ILE A 576 -31.57 -8.82 -2.64
C ILE A 576 -30.22 -9.36 -2.26
N HIS A 577 -29.66 -8.81 -1.19
CA HIS A 577 -28.32 -9.09 -0.73
C HIS A 577 -28.26 -10.04 0.47
N LYS A 578 -27.21 -10.88 0.51
CA LYS A 578 -26.73 -11.57 1.70
C LYS A 578 -25.22 -11.55 1.74
N SER A 579 -24.70 -11.13 2.86
CA SER A 579 -23.25 -11.16 3.09
C SER A 579 -22.68 -12.57 2.98
N ILE A 580 -21.37 -12.66 2.80
CA ILE A 580 -20.62 -13.92 2.73
C ILE A 580 -20.89 -14.86 3.93
N ALA A 581 -21.35 -14.34 5.06
CA ALA A 581 -21.72 -15.12 6.25
C ALA A 581 -22.79 -16.19 5.98
N CYS A 582 -23.58 -16.06 4.92
CA CYS A 582 -24.58 -17.06 4.55
C CYS A 582 -23.96 -18.43 4.18
N TRP A 583 -22.69 -18.46 3.85
CA TRP A 583 -21.92 -19.67 3.52
C TRP A 583 -21.13 -20.23 4.71
N LYS A 584 -21.11 -19.53 5.84
CA LYS A 584 -20.48 -20.02 7.05
C LYS A 584 -20.97 -21.42 7.38
N ASP A 585 -20.15 -22.22 8.01
CA ASP A 585 -20.43 -23.61 8.40
C ASP A 585 -20.52 -24.61 7.21
N GLY A 586 -20.00 -24.21 6.03
CA GLY A 586 -19.90 -25.08 4.85
C GLY A 586 -21.21 -25.26 4.09
N ASN A 587 -22.15 -24.35 4.25
CA ASN A 587 -23.38 -24.35 3.45
C ASN A 587 -23.03 -24.30 1.96
N LYS A 588 -23.70 -25.14 1.15
CA LYS A 588 -23.56 -25.14 -0.32
C LYS A 588 -24.79 -24.58 -1.03
N LYS A 589 -25.81 -24.22 -0.26
CA LYS A 589 -27.06 -23.70 -0.78
C LYS A 589 -27.64 -22.62 0.16
N VAL A 590 -28.06 -21.53 -0.43
CA VAL A 590 -28.81 -20.46 0.23
C VAL A 590 -30.17 -20.32 -0.47
N THR A 591 -31.21 -19.98 0.27
CA THR A 591 -32.53 -19.71 -0.28
C THR A 591 -32.89 -18.25 -0.03
N LEU A 592 -33.22 -17.54 -1.11
CA LEU A 592 -33.73 -16.18 -1.07
C LEU A 592 -35.24 -16.21 -1.28
N SER A 593 -35.97 -15.36 -0.57
CA SER A 593 -37.43 -15.23 -0.78
C SER A 593 -37.79 -13.75 -0.80
N PHE A 594 -38.62 -13.37 -1.78
CA PHE A 594 -39.09 -12.00 -1.91
C PHE A 594 -40.50 -11.95 -2.53
N THR A 595 -41.19 -10.86 -2.26
CA THR A 595 -42.49 -10.60 -2.89
C THR A 595 -42.30 -9.62 -4.04
N ALA A 596 -42.56 -10.06 -5.26
CA ALA A 596 -42.39 -9.23 -6.43
C ALA A 596 -43.35 -8.04 -6.43
N LYS A 597 -42.81 -6.84 -6.53
CA LYS A 597 -43.58 -5.58 -6.58
C LYS A 597 -44.32 -5.41 -7.92
N LYS A 598 -43.70 -5.94 -8.99
CA LYS A 598 -44.17 -5.87 -10.39
C LYS A 598 -43.90 -7.21 -11.08
N ARG A 599 -44.22 -7.33 -12.38
CA ARG A 599 -43.89 -8.54 -13.14
C ARG A 599 -42.36 -8.65 -13.28
N VAL A 600 -41.78 -9.73 -12.76
CA VAL A 600 -40.38 -10.05 -12.93
C VAL A 600 -40.11 -10.46 -14.37
N GLN A 601 -39.10 -9.89 -14.98
CA GLN A 601 -38.62 -10.23 -16.32
C GLN A 601 -37.45 -11.19 -16.25
N GLN A 602 -36.51 -10.89 -15.36
CA GLN A 602 -35.22 -11.61 -15.24
C GLN A 602 -34.72 -11.53 -13.81
N LEU A 603 -33.95 -12.54 -13.39
CA LEU A 603 -33.11 -12.54 -12.21
C LEU A 603 -31.67 -12.67 -12.68
N VAL A 604 -30.76 -11.86 -12.14
CA VAL A 604 -29.34 -11.94 -12.40
C VAL A 604 -28.62 -12.04 -11.06
N LEU A 605 -27.74 -13.03 -10.93
CA LEU A 605 -26.91 -13.25 -9.75
C LEU A 605 -25.56 -12.60 -9.97
N GLY A 606 -25.07 -11.90 -8.95
CA GLY A 606 -23.79 -11.20 -8.92
C GLY A 606 -23.92 -9.70 -9.13
N GLY A 607 -23.25 -8.96 -8.27
CA GLY A 607 -22.99 -7.53 -8.34
C GLY A 607 -21.63 -7.22 -8.98
N PRO A 608 -21.23 -5.95 -9.02
CA PRO A 608 -19.94 -5.54 -9.59
C PRO A 608 -18.72 -6.06 -8.80
N PHE A 609 -18.90 -6.32 -7.50
CA PHE A 609 -17.86 -6.83 -6.61
C PHE A 609 -18.02 -8.31 -6.25
N ASP A 610 -18.90 -9.04 -6.90
CA ASP A 610 -19.08 -10.46 -6.68
C ASP A 610 -18.32 -11.24 -7.76
N ALA A 611 -17.11 -11.65 -7.45
CA ALA A 611 -16.32 -12.45 -8.39
C ALA A 611 -16.99 -13.79 -8.68
N ASP A 612 -17.07 -14.15 -9.96
CA ASP A 612 -17.66 -15.42 -10.42
C ASP A 612 -16.97 -15.92 -11.69
N ALA A 613 -16.36 -17.10 -11.59
CA ALA A 613 -15.63 -17.70 -12.71
C ALA A 613 -16.54 -18.28 -13.81
N ASN A 614 -17.85 -18.37 -13.56
CA ASN A 614 -18.83 -18.91 -14.53
C ASN A 614 -20.17 -18.16 -14.48
N ARG A 615 -20.21 -16.98 -15.03
CA ARG A 615 -21.43 -16.15 -15.06
C ARG A 615 -22.54 -16.69 -15.98
N ALA A 616 -22.33 -17.82 -16.69
CA ALA A 616 -23.30 -18.36 -17.64
C ALA A 616 -24.57 -18.94 -16.98
N ASP A 617 -24.49 -19.41 -15.74
CA ASP A 617 -25.60 -19.96 -14.96
C ASP A 617 -26.15 -19.00 -13.89
N ASN A 618 -25.76 -17.73 -13.98
CA ASN A 618 -26.20 -16.64 -13.12
C ASN A 618 -27.46 -15.94 -13.59
N ILE A 619 -28.10 -16.41 -14.68
CA ILE A 619 -29.23 -15.74 -15.28
C ILE A 619 -30.45 -16.68 -15.30
N TRP A 620 -31.56 -16.19 -14.77
CA TRP A 620 -32.88 -16.81 -14.93
C TRP A 620 -33.84 -15.83 -15.61
N VAL A 621 -34.52 -16.30 -16.67
CA VAL A 621 -35.52 -15.50 -17.41
C VAL A 621 -36.93 -16.04 -17.16
N ALA A 622 -37.86 -15.14 -16.85
CA ALA A 622 -39.27 -15.50 -16.68
C ALA A 622 -39.88 -16.00 -18.00
N LYS A 623 -40.60 -17.11 -17.93
CA LYS A 623 -41.32 -17.71 -19.09
C LYS A 623 -42.63 -17.02 -19.34
#